data_beaf09212fc075a8cc19ab6cd303a255
#
_entry.id   beaf09212fc075a8cc19ab6cd303a255
#
_cell.length_a   1.000
_cell.length_b   1.000
_cell.length_c   1.000
_cell.angle_alpha   90.00
_cell.angle_beta   90.00
_cell.angle_gamma   90.00
#
_symmetry.space_group_name_H-M   'P 1'
#
loop_
_entity.id
_entity.type
_entity.pdbx_description
1 polymer ?
#
loop_
_entity_poly.entity_id
_entity_poly.type
_entity_poly.pdbx_seq_one_letter_code
_entity_poly.pdbx_strand_id
1 'polypeptide(L)'
;MNQYIGIRYATAERFGKPIATPDLQSVDDVECRITICPQNPSKLDTLLGLMSSGEEQSEDCLRLSIFTPSTEGKRPVLVWVHGGAYLTGSGMYRRYDASEIAEQGNIVVVNISYRMGAFGFFYDKEQDIVNLGLQDQVCALQ
;
A
#
# COMPACT_ATOMS: atom_id res chain seq x y z
N MET A 1 -5.91 3.61 20.38
CA MET A 1 -5.54 3.11 19.04
C MET A 1 -5.42 4.28 18.08
N ASN A 2 -4.27 4.43 17.44
CA ASN A 2 -4.04 5.45 16.40
C ASN A 2 -4.03 4.76 15.03
N GLN A 3 -4.71 5.39 14.05
CA GLN A 3 -4.80 4.91 12.68
C GLN A 3 -4.38 6.04 11.74
N TYR A 4 -3.46 5.74 10.85
CA TYR A 4 -3.02 6.66 9.79
C TYR A 4 -3.24 5.94 8.46
N ILE A 5 -4.26 6.37 7.71
CA ILE A 5 -4.74 5.65 6.54
C ILE A 5 -4.38 6.43 5.26
N GLY A 6 -3.74 5.74 4.31
CA GLY A 6 -3.49 6.31 2.98
C GLY A 6 -2.32 7.30 2.93
N ILE A 7 -1.31 7.11 3.78
CA ILE A 7 -0.06 7.90 3.75
C ILE A 7 0.69 7.60 2.46
N ARG A 8 1.08 8.63 1.71
CA ARG A 8 1.94 8.48 0.54
C ARG A 8 3.39 8.21 0.97
N TYR A 9 3.94 7.06 0.61
CA TYR A 9 5.34 6.72 0.87
C TYR A 9 6.25 7.01 -0.33
N ALA A 10 5.70 7.05 -1.53
CA ALA A 10 6.44 7.34 -2.76
C ALA A 10 5.55 7.97 -3.83
N THR A 11 6.19 8.54 -4.84
CA THR A 11 5.59 8.93 -6.12
C THR A 11 6.26 8.16 -7.24
N ALA A 12 5.56 7.94 -8.34
CA ALA A 12 6.11 7.35 -9.55
C ALA A 12 5.38 7.84 -10.79
N GLU A 13 6.13 8.13 -11.83
CA GLU A 13 5.56 8.24 -13.18
C GLU A 13 5.17 6.86 -13.70
N ARG A 14 4.29 6.81 -14.71
CA ARG A 14 3.91 5.56 -15.36
C ARG A 14 5.17 4.86 -15.90
N PHE A 15 5.38 3.60 -15.49
CA PHE A 15 6.57 2.79 -15.76
C PHE A 15 7.90 3.38 -15.25
N GLY A 16 7.84 4.41 -14.41
CA GLY A 16 9.01 4.97 -13.72
C GLY A 16 9.32 4.24 -12.40
N LYS A 17 10.56 4.36 -11.93
CA LYS A 17 10.98 3.86 -10.61
C LYS A 17 10.30 4.68 -9.51
N PRO A 18 9.96 4.08 -8.35
CA PRO A 18 9.42 4.84 -7.24
C PRO A 18 10.45 5.82 -6.69
N ILE A 19 9.98 7.00 -6.32
CA ILE A 19 10.76 8.04 -5.66
C ILE A 19 10.15 8.22 -4.27
N ALA A 20 10.89 7.89 -3.24
CA ALA A 20 10.43 8.02 -1.86
C ALA A 20 10.01 9.46 -1.57
N THR A 21 8.91 9.63 -0.84
CA THR A 21 8.56 10.95 -0.32
C THR A 21 9.57 11.36 0.75
N PRO A 22 9.93 12.66 0.82
CA PRO A 22 10.80 13.13 1.89
C PRO A 22 10.21 12.81 3.27
N ASP A 23 11.09 12.67 4.27
CA ASP A 23 10.67 12.52 5.65
C ASP A 23 9.71 13.64 6.05
N LEU A 24 8.55 13.25 6.55
CA LEU A 24 7.53 14.19 7.00
C LEU A 24 7.99 14.82 8.32
N GLN A 25 8.01 16.13 8.37
CA GLN A 25 8.39 16.87 9.57
C GLN A 25 7.27 16.97 10.60
N SER A 26 6.02 16.76 10.17
CA SER A 26 4.85 16.68 11.05
C SER A 26 3.78 15.75 10.51
N VAL A 27 2.93 15.25 11.40
CA VAL A 27 1.77 14.41 11.02
C VAL A 27 0.72 15.21 10.24
N ASP A 28 0.69 16.53 10.43
CA ASP A 28 -0.27 17.44 9.78
C ASP A 28 0.04 17.65 8.29
N ASP A 29 1.28 17.35 7.85
CA ASP A 29 1.70 17.46 6.45
C ASP A 29 1.38 16.19 5.64
N VAL A 30 0.78 15.16 6.28
CA VAL A 30 0.49 13.90 5.63
C VAL A 30 -0.75 14.01 4.74
N GLU A 31 -0.57 13.95 3.43
CA GLU A 31 -1.70 13.78 2.52
C GLU A 31 -2.25 12.35 2.63
N CYS A 32 -3.33 12.20 3.38
CA CYS A 32 -4.05 10.94 3.53
C CYS A 32 -5.15 10.83 2.47
N ARG A 33 -5.00 9.87 1.54
CA ARG A 33 -6.01 9.59 0.52
C ARG A 33 -6.16 8.09 0.35
N ILE A 34 -7.39 7.61 0.30
CA ILE A 34 -7.68 6.21 0.01
C ILE A 34 -7.80 6.03 -1.50
N THR A 35 -6.72 5.56 -2.12
CA THR A 35 -6.70 5.16 -3.52
C THR A 35 -6.11 3.77 -3.66
N ILE A 36 -6.55 3.03 -4.66
CA ILE A 36 -5.97 1.73 -5.00
C ILE A 36 -5.26 1.81 -6.36
N CYS A 37 -4.24 0.97 -6.54
CA CYS A 37 -3.53 0.91 -7.81
C CYS A 37 -4.44 0.39 -8.93
N PRO A 38 -4.28 0.87 -10.18
CA PRO A 38 -5.09 0.44 -11.31
C PRO A 38 -5.03 -1.07 -11.49
N GLN A 39 -6.18 -1.69 -11.57
CA GLN A 39 -6.34 -3.15 -11.64
C GLN A 39 -7.69 -3.53 -12.24
N ASN A 40 -7.75 -4.72 -12.83
CA ASN A 40 -9.01 -5.30 -13.24
C ASN A 40 -9.81 -5.83 -12.03
N PRO A 41 -11.13 -5.96 -12.13
CA PRO A 41 -11.92 -6.58 -11.07
C PRO A 41 -11.41 -7.98 -10.74
N SER A 42 -11.28 -8.27 -9.45
CA SER A 42 -10.87 -9.60 -8.98
C SER A 42 -12.01 -10.61 -9.18
N LYS A 43 -11.74 -11.67 -9.93
CA LYS A 43 -12.71 -12.79 -10.08
C LYS A 43 -12.96 -13.49 -8.75
N LEU A 44 -11.93 -13.60 -7.92
CA LEU A 44 -12.04 -14.21 -6.60
C LEU A 44 -12.90 -13.36 -5.66
N ASP A 45 -12.69 -12.06 -5.65
CA ASP A 45 -13.50 -11.14 -4.84
C ASP A 45 -14.98 -11.19 -5.27
N THR A 46 -15.23 -11.28 -6.59
CA THR A 46 -16.58 -11.43 -7.12
C THR A 46 -17.22 -12.76 -6.67
N LEU A 47 -16.46 -13.87 -6.73
CA LEU A 47 -16.94 -15.19 -6.33
C LEU A 47 -17.23 -15.28 -4.82
N LEU A 48 -16.41 -14.63 -4.01
CA LEU A 48 -16.54 -14.61 -2.54
C LEU A 48 -17.51 -13.53 -2.04
N GLY A 49 -18.11 -12.75 -2.92
CA GLY A 49 -18.95 -11.62 -2.55
C GLY A 49 -18.20 -10.47 -1.89
N LEU A 50 -16.88 -10.47 -1.99
CA LEU A 50 -15.98 -9.43 -1.48
C LEU A 50 -15.89 -8.29 -2.52
N MET A 51 -17.02 -7.74 -2.92
CA MET A 51 -17.03 -6.61 -3.86
C MET A 51 -16.12 -5.50 -3.34
N SER A 52 -15.26 -4.97 -4.21
CA SER A 52 -14.51 -3.76 -3.90
C SER A 52 -15.51 -2.68 -3.46
N SER A 53 -15.23 -2.03 -2.36
CA SER A 53 -16.14 -1.05 -1.76
C SER A 53 -16.20 0.28 -2.54
N GLY A 54 -15.82 0.26 -3.82
CA GLY A 54 -15.86 1.43 -4.69
C GLY A 54 -14.69 2.39 -4.49
N GLU A 55 -13.54 1.88 -3.99
CA GLU A 55 -12.33 2.68 -3.86
C GLU A 55 -11.92 3.27 -5.22
N GLU A 56 -11.49 4.52 -5.19
CA GLU A 56 -10.97 5.22 -6.36
C GLU A 56 -9.67 4.57 -6.86
N GLN A 57 -9.61 4.22 -8.14
CA GLN A 57 -8.37 3.76 -8.76
C GLN A 57 -7.56 4.96 -9.26
N SER A 58 -6.26 4.97 -8.95
CA SER A 58 -5.34 6.02 -9.38
C SER A 58 -3.93 5.46 -9.54
N GLU A 59 -3.15 6.01 -10.46
CA GLU A 59 -1.71 5.72 -10.53
C GLU A 59 -0.93 6.35 -9.35
N ASP A 60 -1.50 7.37 -8.69
CA ASP A 60 -1.04 7.87 -7.39
C ASP A 60 -1.54 6.95 -6.27
N CYS A 61 -0.98 5.76 -6.20
CA CYS A 61 -1.41 4.67 -5.31
C CYS A 61 -0.32 4.12 -4.40
N LEU A 62 0.90 4.71 -4.42
CA LEU A 62 2.00 4.27 -3.57
C LEU A 62 1.79 4.78 -2.15
N ARG A 63 0.85 4.12 -1.47
CA ARG A 63 0.37 4.52 -0.14
C ARG A 63 0.39 3.36 0.83
N LEU A 64 0.48 3.68 2.10
CA LEU A 64 0.45 2.72 3.20
C LEU A 64 -0.51 3.19 4.29
N SER A 65 -0.91 2.27 5.16
CA SER A 65 -1.68 2.57 6.36
C SER A 65 -0.97 2.02 7.58
N ILE A 66 -0.97 2.77 8.67
CA ILE A 66 -0.33 2.40 9.93
C ILE A 66 -1.39 2.28 11.02
N PHE A 67 -1.34 1.18 11.77
CA PHE A 67 -2.17 0.92 12.93
C PHE A 67 -1.26 0.72 14.14
N THR A 68 -1.43 1.51 15.19
CA THR A 68 -0.59 1.41 16.38
C THR A 68 -1.35 1.73 17.67
N PRO A 69 -1.17 0.95 18.74
CA PRO A 69 -1.80 1.25 20.03
C PRO A 69 -1.27 2.55 20.66
N SER A 70 -0.05 2.97 20.32
CA SER A 70 0.56 4.20 20.80
C SER A 70 1.68 4.67 19.87
N THR A 71 1.91 5.96 19.82
CA THR A 71 3.04 6.58 19.12
C THR A 71 4.32 6.59 19.97
N GLU A 72 4.23 6.26 21.25
CA GLU A 72 5.36 6.25 22.16
C GLU A 72 5.90 4.83 22.37
N GLY A 73 7.18 4.74 22.67
CA GLY A 73 7.87 3.48 22.96
C GLY A 73 8.34 2.77 21.69
N LYS A 74 8.88 1.57 21.87
CA LYS A 74 9.37 0.69 20.79
C LYS A 74 8.49 -0.55 20.71
N ARG A 75 7.96 -0.84 19.52
CA ARG A 75 7.13 -2.01 19.25
C ARG A 75 7.64 -2.75 18.04
N PRO A 76 7.43 -4.07 17.99
CA PRO A 76 7.63 -4.81 16.75
C PRO A 76 6.72 -4.26 15.64
N VAL A 77 7.21 -4.28 14.41
CA VAL A 77 6.46 -3.86 13.24
C VAL A 77 6.14 -5.08 12.39
N LEU A 78 4.85 -5.25 12.08
CA LEU A 78 4.34 -6.23 11.14
C LEU A 78 3.98 -5.48 9.85
N VAL A 79 4.63 -5.84 8.76
CA VAL A 79 4.28 -5.31 7.43
C VAL A 79 3.40 -6.31 6.70
N TRP A 80 2.22 -5.86 6.30
CA TRP A 80 1.29 -6.64 5.50
C TRP A 80 1.44 -6.30 4.02
N VAL A 81 1.88 -7.27 3.24
CA VAL A 81 1.93 -7.22 1.78
C VAL A 81 0.75 -8.02 1.25
N HIS A 82 -0.23 -7.33 0.64
CA HIS A 82 -1.46 -7.99 0.19
C HIS A 82 -1.21 -9.00 -0.93
N GLY A 83 -2.05 -10.04 -0.98
CA GLY A 83 -2.09 -11.01 -2.07
C GLY A 83 -2.87 -10.52 -3.28
N GLY A 84 -3.08 -11.40 -4.26
CA GLY A 84 -3.82 -11.14 -5.50
C GLY A 84 -3.02 -11.44 -6.77
N ALA A 85 -2.01 -12.31 -6.65
CA ALA A 85 -1.16 -12.79 -7.74
C ALA A 85 -0.51 -11.65 -8.56
N TYR A 86 -0.17 -10.53 -7.92
CA TYR A 86 0.34 -9.31 -8.55
C TYR A 86 -0.59 -8.66 -9.59
N LEU A 87 -1.84 -9.08 -9.65
CA LEU A 87 -2.85 -8.59 -10.60
C LEU A 87 -3.93 -7.75 -9.95
N THR A 88 -4.25 -8.04 -8.68
CA THR A 88 -5.32 -7.39 -7.92
C THR A 88 -4.96 -7.25 -6.45
N GLY A 89 -5.66 -6.39 -5.73
CA GLY A 89 -5.49 -6.19 -4.30
C GLY A 89 -5.11 -4.76 -3.94
N SER A 90 -5.11 -4.48 -2.66
CA SER A 90 -4.64 -3.20 -2.10
C SER A 90 -4.50 -3.31 -0.59
N GLY A 91 -3.47 -2.67 -0.02
CA GLY A 91 -3.36 -2.47 1.42
C GLY A 91 -4.43 -1.52 1.99
N MET A 92 -5.14 -0.80 1.10
CA MET A 92 -6.17 0.18 1.49
C MET A 92 -7.57 -0.42 1.67
N TYR A 93 -7.77 -1.71 1.40
CA TYR A 93 -9.09 -2.31 1.58
C TYR A 93 -9.51 -2.32 3.05
N ARG A 94 -10.76 -1.92 3.33
CA ARG A 94 -11.33 -1.92 4.69
C ARG A 94 -11.26 -3.27 5.39
N ARG A 95 -11.32 -4.37 4.65
CA ARG A 95 -11.18 -5.73 5.20
C ARG A 95 -9.79 -6.03 5.79
N TYR A 96 -8.82 -5.16 5.54
CA TYR A 96 -7.48 -5.23 6.12
C TYR A 96 -7.28 -4.23 7.26
N ASP A 97 -8.37 -3.76 7.88
CA ASP A 97 -8.26 -3.01 9.14
C ASP A 97 -7.54 -3.88 10.18
N ALA A 98 -6.35 -3.43 10.54
CA ALA A 98 -5.46 -4.16 11.45
C ALA A 98 -5.51 -3.64 12.89
N SER A 99 -6.51 -2.82 13.22
CA SER A 99 -6.62 -2.19 14.56
C SER A 99 -6.63 -3.22 15.68
N GLU A 100 -7.43 -4.28 15.55
CA GLU A 100 -7.55 -5.32 16.57
C GLU A 100 -6.25 -6.09 16.74
N ILE A 101 -5.58 -6.45 15.63
CA ILE A 101 -4.28 -7.16 15.67
C ILE A 101 -3.22 -6.27 16.32
N ALA A 102 -3.17 -5.00 15.97
CA ALA A 102 -2.21 -4.05 16.52
C ALA A 102 -2.42 -3.86 18.02
N GLU A 103 -3.68 -3.74 18.47
CA GLU A 103 -4.01 -3.54 19.87
C GLU A 103 -3.74 -4.78 20.73
N GLN A 104 -4.24 -5.94 20.30
CA GLN A 104 -4.07 -7.21 21.06
C GLN A 104 -2.61 -7.67 21.06
N GLY A 105 -1.89 -7.50 19.96
CA GLY A 105 -0.49 -7.86 19.83
C GLY A 105 0.48 -6.84 20.44
N ASN A 106 0.01 -5.65 20.81
CA ASN A 106 0.85 -4.51 21.19
C ASN A 106 1.97 -4.26 20.17
N ILE A 107 1.62 -4.28 18.88
CA ILE A 107 2.53 -4.12 17.74
C ILE A 107 2.09 -2.96 16.84
N VAL A 108 2.99 -2.51 15.97
CA VAL A 108 2.64 -1.64 14.84
C VAL A 108 2.33 -2.54 13.64
N VAL A 109 1.22 -2.29 12.96
CA VAL A 109 0.90 -2.95 11.69
C VAL A 109 0.91 -1.94 10.57
N VAL A 110 1.60 -2.25 9.49
CA VAL A 110 1.72 -1.42 8.30
C VAL A 110 1.18 -2.19 7.10
N ASN A 111 0.10 -1.70 6.48
CA ASN A 111 -0.43 -2.25 5.25
C ASN A 111 0.10 -1.44 4.08
N ILE A 112 0.76 -2.05 3.12
CA ILE A 112 1.32 -1.36 1.95
C ILE A 112 0.52 -1.66 0.69
N SER A 113 0.42 -0.67 -0.22
CA SER A 113 -0.01 -0.86 -1.60
C SER A 113 1.19 -0.71 -2.53
N TYR A 114 1.17 -1.41 -3.65
CA TYR A 114 2.21 -1.39 -4.68
C TYR A 114 1.59 -1.58 -6.05
N ARG A 115 2.26 -1.13 -7.12
CA ARG A 115 1.76 -1.28 -8.48
C ARG A 115 1.70 -2.75 -8.90
N MET A 116 0.66 -3.06 -9.66
CA MET A 116 0.31 -4.42 -10.07
C MET A 116 0.11 -4.51 -11.58
N GLY A 117 -0.08 -5.75 -12.06
CA GLY A 117 -0.33 -6.03 -13.47
C GLY A 117 0.75 -5.40 -14.36
N ALA A 118 0.36 -4.83 -15.48
CA ALA A 118 1.30 -4.19 -16.40
C ALA A 118 2.00 -2.97 -15.78
N PHE A 119 1.35 -2.21 -14.92
CA PHE A 119 1.96 -1.03 -14.30
C PHE A 119 3.10 -1.36 -13.34
N GLY A 120 3.05 -2.53 -12.69
CA GLY A 120 4.06 -2.95 -11.73
C GLY A 120 5.05 -3.99 -12.28
N PHE A 121 4.67 -4.75 -13.32
CA PHE A 121 5.43 -5.93 -13.75
C PHE A 121 5.65 -6.01 -15.27
N PHE A 122 5.42 -4.92 -15.99
CA PHE A 122 5.87 -4.80 -17.37
C PHE A 122 7.41 -4.87 -17.42
N TYR A 123 7.93 -5.55 -18.43
CA TYR A 123 9.37 -5.70 -18.65
C TYR A 123 9.76 -5.05 -19.97
N ASP A 124 10.69 -4.11 -19.91
CA ASP A 124 11.34 -3.52 -21.07
C ASP A 124 12.83 -3.35 -20.78
N LYS A 125 13.65 -4.15 -21.47
CA LYS A 125 15.09 -4.14 -21.28
C LYS A 125 15.75 -2.85 -21.79
N GLU A 126 15.21 -2.27 -22.87
CA GLU A 126 15.79 -1.09 -23.49
C GLU A 126 15.59 0.16 -22.64
N GLN A 127 14.46 0.22 -21.93
CA GLN A 127 14.10 1.32 -21.03
C GLN A 127 14.43 1.03 -19.54
N ASP A 128 15.12 -0.08 -19.25
CA ASP A 128 15.43 -0.51 -17.85
C ASP A 128 14.17 -0.62 -16.96
N ILE A 129 13.05 -1.04 -17.55
CA ILE A 129 11.80 -1.27 -16.83
C ILE A 129 11.75 -2.71 -16.36
N VAL A 130 11.82 -2.92 -15.05
CA VAL A 130 11.80 -4.28 -14.46
C VAL A 130 11.28 -4.25 -13.03
N ASN A 131 10.34 -5.15 -12.73
CA ASN A 131 9.86 -5.41 -11.36
C ASN A 131 9.52 -4.15 -10.54
N LEU A 132 8.86 -3.16 -11.16
CA LEU A 132 8.52 -1.90 -10.49
C LEU A 132 7.67 -2.11 -9.24
N GLY A 133 6.73 -3.08 -9.26
CA GLY A 133 5.93 -3.42 -8.08
C GLY A 133 6.76 -3.99 -6.92
N LEU A 134 7.89 -4.67 -7.18
CA LEU A 134 8.82 -5.07 -6.13
C LEU A 134 9.66 -3.88 -5.64
N GLN A 135 10.05 -2.97 -6.55
CA GLN A 135 10.75 -1.75 -6.17
C GLN A 135 9.87 -0.85 -5.29
N ASP A 136 8.56 -0.80 -5.56
CA ASP A 136 7.59 -0.11 -4.71
C ASP A 136 7.57 -0.70 -3.29
N GLN A 137 7.53 -2.04 -3.17
CA GLN A 137 7.57 -2.70 -1.85
C GLN A 137 8.87 -2.41 -1.10
N VAL A 138 10.02 -2.44 -1.79
CA VAL A 138 11.31 -2.07 -1.19
C VAL A 138 11.31 -0.62 -0.73
N CYS A 139 10.76 0.29 -1.53
CA CYS A 139 10.63 1.70 -1.18
C CYS A 139 9.74 1.92 0.05
N ALA A 140 8.65 1.16 0.19
CA ALA A 140 7.76 1.24 1.35
C ALA A 140 8.40 0.73 2.66
N LEU A 141 9.51 -0.02 2.59
CA LEU A 141 10.23 -0.55 3.75
C LEU A 141 11.40 0.33 4.21
N GLN A 142 11.69 1.40 3.51
CA GLN A 142 12.75 2.38 3.85
C GLN A 142 12.24 3.49 4.74
#